data_1ea4080287db4038f332e7e30e790950
#
_entry.id   1ea4080287db4038f332e7e30e790950
#
_cell.length_a   1.000
_cell.length_b   1.000
_cell.length_c   1.000
_cell.angle_alpha   90.00
_cell.angle_beta   90.00
_cell.angle_gamma   90.00
#
_symmetry.space_group_name_H-M   'P 1'
#
loop_
_entity.id
_entity.type
_entity.pdbx_description
1 polymer ?
#
loop_
_entity_poly.entity_id
_entity_poly.type
_entity_poly.pdbx_seq_one_letter_code
_entity_poly.pdbx_strand_id
1 'polypeptide(L)'
;MMNKLHGIIFAYLSNPDLRELTQHRNTCSIPYGGRYRVIDFMLSNMVNAGVSDVGLIVHANYQSLLDHVGSGKDWDLSRKHGGLRILPPFGYSGRREGVYRGRMDALAGVRSYLQYIRQDYVVLAGGDLAVNLPLKIGRASCRE
;
A
#
# COMPACT_ATOMS: atom_id res chain seq x y z
N MET A 1 -5.51 22.49 -6.35
CA MET A 1 -6.43 21.73 -5.48
C MET A 1 -5.63 21.07 -4.41
N MET A 2 -5.90 21.33 -3.16
CA MET A 2 -5.30 20.57 -2.07
C MET A 2 -5.78 19.11 -2.19
N ASN A 3 -4.83 18.18 -2.28
CA ASN A 3 -5.14 16.77 -2.35
C ASN A 3 -5.71 16.32 -0.99
N LYS A 4 -6.98 15.97 -0.98
CA LYS A 4 -7.70 15.60 0.25
C LYS A 4 -7.54 14.14 0.64
N LEU A 5 -6.87 13.36 -0.21
CA LEU A 5 -6.78 11.91 -0.09
C LEU A 5 -5.36 11.45 0.17
N HIS A 6 -5.21 10.58 1.14
CA HIS A 6 -4.01 9.81 1.41
C HIS A 6 -4.28 8.32 1.18
N GLY A 7 -3.37 7.64 0.49
CA GLY A 7 -3.49 6.21 0.24
C GLY A 7 -2.64 5.40 1.21
N ILE A 8 -3.19 4.32 1.74
CA ILE A 8 -2.41 3.28 2.45
C ILE A 8 -2.73 1.94 1.81
N ILE A 9 -1.69 1.27 1.34
CA ILE A 9 -1.78 -0.05 0.73
C ILE A 9 -1.14 -1.08 1.65
N PHE A 10 -1.90 -2.11 2.00
CA PHE A 10 -1.39 -3.27 2.70
C PHE A 10 -0.69 -4.19 1.70
N ALA A 11 0.63 -4.11 1.63
CA ALA A 11 1.47 -4.84 0.67
C ALA A 11 2.24 -6.00 1.32
N TYR A 12 1.75 -6.51 2.45
CA TYR A 12 2.34 -7.64 3.16
C TYR A 12 1.49 -8.92 3.08
N LEU A 13 0.30 -8.83 2.50
CA LEU A 13 -0.63 -9.95 2.42
C LEU A 13 -0.03 -11.07 1.58
N SER A 14 -0.21 -12.29 2.05
CA SER A 14 0.24 -13.50 1.37
C SER A 14 -0.94 -14.47 1.27
N ASN A 15 -1.10 -15.06 0.09
CA ASN A 15 -2.10 -16.07 -0.14
C ASN A 15 -1.39 -17.45 -0.22
N PRO A 16 -1.64 -18.37 0.72
CA PRO A 16 -1.02 -19.68 0.73
C PRO A 16 -1.38 -20.55 -0.49
N ASP A 17 -2.50 -20.26 -1.14
CA ASP A 17 -2.92 -20.99 -2.34
C ASP A 17 -2.02 -20.73 -3.55
N LEU A 18 -1.21 -19.67 -3.51
CA LEU A 18 -0.29 -19.29 -4.58
C LEU A 18 1.07 -20.01 -4.51
N ARG A 19 1.29 -20.83 -3.48
CA ARG A 19 2.43 -21.77 -3.31
C ARG A 19 3.78 -21.19 -3.75
N GLU A 20 4.36 -21.76 -4.81
CA GLU A 20 5.68 -21.39 -5.32
C GLU A 20 5.78 -19.95 -5.78
N LEU A 21 4.68 -19.34 -6.22
CA LEU A 21 4.65 -17.95 -6.67
C LEU A 21 4.97 -16.94 -5.54
N THR A 22 4.70 -17.34 -4.29
CA THR A 22 4.93 -16.50 -3.10
C THR A 22 6.10 -16.95 -2.24
N GLN A 23 6.87 -17.92 -2.69
CA GLN A 23 8.00 -18.48 -1.92
C GLN A 23 9.09 -17.42 -1.63
N HIS A 24 9.41 -16.57 -2.62
CA HIS A 24 10.46 -15.55 -2.53
C HIS A 24 9.95 -14.11 -2.68
N ARG A 25 8.64 -13.94 -2.77
CA ARG A 25 7.99 -12.63 -2.93
C ARG A 25 6.59 -12.64 -2.34
N ASN A 26 6.11 -11.48 -1.96
CA ASN A 26 4.72 -11.35 -1.51
C ASN A 26 3.75 -11.34 -2.71
N THR A 27 2.46 -11.53 -2.45
CA THR A 27 1.42 -11.57 -3.49
C THR A 27 1.39 -10.29 -4.34
N CYS A 28 1.66 -9.13 -3.74
CA CYS A 28 1.64 -7.84 -4.43
C CYS A 28 2.70 -7.71 -5.51
N SER A 29 3.81 -8.44 -5.40
CA SER A 29 4.93 -8.40 -6.34
C SER A 29 4.91 -9.53 -7.39
N ILE A 30 3.84 -10.31 -7.46
CA ILE A 30 3.67 -11.34 -8.50
C ILE A 30 3.55 -10.67 -9.87
N PRO A 31 4.34 -11.11 -10.88
CA PRO A 31 4.22 -10.64 -12.25
C PRO A 31 2.83 -10.92 -12.83
N TYR A 32 2.29 -9.95 -13.55
CA TYR A 32 1.00 -10.04 -14.20
C TYR A 32 1.06 -9.40 -15.60
N GLY A 33 0.61 -10.12 -16.61
CA GLY A 33 0.55 -9.59 -17.97
C GLY A 33 1.89 -9.14 -18.56
N GLY A 34 2.99 -9.80 -18.20
CA GLY A 34 4.34 -9.54 -18.69
C GLY A 34 5.12 -8.58 -17.78
N ARG A 35 5.05 -7.28 -18.03
CA ARG A 35 5.86 -6.27 -17.31
C ARG A 35 5.24 -5.72 -16.03
N TYR A 36 3.96 -5.94 -15.82
CA TYR A 36 3.22 -5.45 -14.67
C TYR A 36 3.32 -6.40 -13.47
N ARG A 37 2.96 -5.89 -12.30
CA ARG A 37 2.80 -6.67 -11.08
C ARG A 37 1.45 -6.36 -10.45
N VAL A 38 0.97 -7.22 -9.59
CA VAL A 38 -0.36 -7.09 -8.97
C VAL A 38 -0.55 -5.73 -8.29
N ILE A 39 0.47 -5.21 -7.62
CA ILE A 39 0.44 -3.90 -6.95
C ILE A 39 0.13 -2.73 -7.91
N ASP A 40 0.50 -2.84 -9.18
CA ASP A 40 0.36 -1.76 -10.17
C ASP A 40 -1.09 -1.36 -10.37
N PHE A 41 -2.03 -2.30 -10.26
CA PHE A 41 -3.46 -2.03 -10.36
C PHE A 41 -3.92 -1.08 -9.25
N MET A 42 -3.54 -1.35 -8.00
CA MET A 42 -3.97 -0.51 -6.87
C MET A 42 -3.28 0.85 -6.88
N LEU A 43 -1.99 0.91 -7.20
CA LEU A 43 -1.28 2.18 -7.37
C LEU A 43 -1.91 3.03 -8.47
N SER A 44 -2.25 2.43 -9.60
CA SER A 44 -2.92 3.14 -10.70
C SER A 44 -4.31 3.63 -10.30
N ASN A 45 -5.09 2.81 -9.59
CA ASN A 45 -6.40 3.22 -9.08
C ASN A 45 -6.30 4.43 -8.15
N MET A 46 -5.32 4.45 -7.26
CA MET A 46 -5.11 5.57 -6.34
C MET A 46 -4.70 6.84 -7.07
N VAL A 47 -3.74 6.76 -7.99
CA VAL A 47 -3.28 7.91 -8.76
C VAL A 47 -4.40 8.46 -9.65
N ASN A 48 -5.19 7.60 -10.30
CA ASN A 48 -6.34 8.00 -11.09
C ASN A 48 -7.44 8.67 -10.24
N ALA A 49 -7.51 8.37 -8.96
CA ALA A 49 -8.39 9.03 -8.00
C ALA A 49 -7.85 10.37 -7.46
N GLY A 50 -6.67 10.79 -7.91
CA GLY A 50 -6.02 12.02 -7.48
C GLY A 50 -5.21 11.89 -6.17
N VAL A 51 -4.92 10.68 -5.72
CA VAL A 51 -4.04 10.43 -4.57
C VAL A 51 -2.59 10.70 -4.98
N SER A 52 -1.91 11.58 -4.28
CA SER A 52 -0.50 11.91 -4.51
C SER A 52 0.45 11.43 -3.40
N ASP A 53 -0.12 10.94 -2.30
CA ASP A 53 0.63 10.47 -1.15
C ASP A 53 0.18 9.06 -0.79
N VAL A 54 1.07 8.09 -0.94
CA VAL A 54 0.76 6.67 -0.73
C VAL A 54 1.79 6.05 0.19
N GLY A 55 1.32 5.40 1.25
CA GLY A 55 2.14 4.55 2.12
C GLY A 55 1.95 3.07 1.78
N LEU A 56 3.02 2.35 1.53
CA LEU A 56 3.02 0.90 1.37
C LEU A 56 3.47 0.23 2.67
N ILE A 57 2.56 -0.43 3.35
CA ILE A 57 2.90 -1.26 4.52
C ILE A 57 3.42 -2.60 4.02
N VAL A 58 4.68 -2.85 4.25
CA VAL A 58 5.37 -4.07 3.83
C VAL A 58 5.80 -4.91 5.03
N HIS A 59 6.12 -6.17 4.80
CA HIS A 59 6.64 -7.08 5.80
C HIS A 59 7.73 -7.98 5.19
N ALA A 60 7.70 -9.28 5.40
CA ALA A 60 8.68 -10.19 4.83
C ALA A 60 8.62 -10.24 3.29
N ASN A 61 9.73 -10.64 2.66
CA ASN A 61 9.85 -10.87 1.21
C ASN A 61 9.47 -9.69 0.33
N TYR A 62 9.76 -8.46 0.77
CA TYR A 62 9.37 -7.24 0.05
C TYR A 62 10.46 -6.68 -0.90
N GLN A 63 11.64 -7.30 -0.99
CA GLN A 63 12.72 -6.81 -1.84
C GLN A 63 12.27 -6.70 -3.31
N SER A 64 11.64 -7.75 -3.83
CA SER A 64 11.12 -7.76 -5.21
C SER A 64 10.06 -6.67 -5.46
N LEU A 65 9.29 -6.33 -4.43
CA LEU A 65 8.33 -5.22 -4.48
C LEU A 65 9.06 -3.88 -4.55
N LEU A 66 10.07 -3.66 -3.71
CA LEU A 66 10.89 -2.45 -3.71
C LEU A 66 11.58 -2.23 -5.06
N ASP A 67 12.17 -3.28 -5.62
CA ASP A 67 12.87 -3.21 -6.90
C ASP A 67 11.93 -2.80 -8.04
N HIS A 68 10.68 -3.27 -7.98
CA HIS A 68 9.67 -2.93 -8.98
C HIS A 68 9.12 -1.51 -8.80
N VAL A 69 8.72 -1.15 -7.59
CA VAL A 69 8.07 0.13 -7.29
C VAL A 69 9.08 1.27 -7.32
N GLY A 70 10.31 1.02 -6.88
CA GLY A 70 11.39 2.01 -6.83
C GLY A 70 10.99 3.25 -6.05
N SER A 71 11.16 4.41 -6.65
CA SER A 71 10.77 5.71 -6.08
C SER A 71 9.31 6.10 -6.35
N GLY A 72 8.54 5.26 -7.05
CA GLY A 72 7.19 5.59 -7.50
C GLY A 72 7.12 6.50 -8.72
N LYS A 73 8.23 6.63 -9.47
CA LYS A 73 8.34 7.52 -10.63
C LYS A 73 7.31 7.18 -11.72
N ASP A 74 7.06 5.91 -11.97
CA ASP A 74 6.13 5.45 -13.01
C ASP A 74 4.67 5.86 -12.74
N TRP A 75 4.35 6.22 -11.50
CA TRP A 75 3.03 6.72 -11.08
C TRP A 75 3.05 8.21 -10.70
N ASP A 76 4.13 8.95 -11.02
CA ASP A 76 4.32 10.34 -10.59
C ASP A 76 4.25 10.52 -9.06
N LEU A 77 4.69 9.52 -8.32
CA LEU A 77 4.75 9.52 -6.86
C LEU A 77 6.17 9.76 -6.31
N SER A 78 7.12 10.12 -7.16
CA SER A 78 8.48 10.48 -6.78
C SER A 78 8.56 11.96 -6.46
N ARG A 79 8.28 12.32 -5.21
CA ARG A 79 8.22 13.71 -4.74
C ARG A 79 9.13 13.96 -3.54
N LYS A 80 9.63 15.19 -3.42
CA LYS A 80 10.47 15.61 -2.29
C LYS A 80 9.72 15.55 -0.96
N HIS A 81 8.45 15.93 -0.98
CA HIS A 81 7.51 15.88 0.15
C HIS A 81 6.25 15.14 -0.28
N GLY A 82 5.86 14.12 0.47
CA GLY A 82 4.79 13.22 0.08
C GLY A 82 5.24 12.15 -0.94
N GLY A 83 4.33 11.71 -1.80
CA GLY A 83 4.58 10.67 -2.78
C GLY A 83 4.54 9.26 -2.20
N LEU A 84 5.29 8.35 -2.80
CA LEU A 84 5.34 6.96 -2.35
C LEU A 84 6.30 6.79 -1.17
N ARG A 85 5.80 6.18 -0.10
CA ARG A 85 6.59 5.78 1.06
C ARG A 85 6.46 4.31 1.35
N ILE A 86 7.61 3.68 1.54
CA ILE A 86 7.66 2.30 2.02
C ILE A 86 7.69 2.33 3.54
N LEU A 87 6.82 1.53 4.15
CA LEU A 87 6.64 1.43 5.59
C LEU A 87 6.99 0.01 6.05
N PRO A 88 8.27 -0.28 6.26
CA PRO A 88 8.69 -1.57 6.79
C PRO A 88 8.27 -1.72 8.25
N PRO A 89 8.24 -2.95 8.78
CA PRO A 89 7.91 -3.20 10.18
C PRO A 89 9.03 -2.70 11.07
N PHE A 90 8.98 -1.44 11.48
CA PHE A 90 9.91 -0.91 12.48
C PHE A 90 9.50 -1.37 13.86
N GLY A 91 10.36 -2.23 14.43
CA GLY A 91 10.53 -2.54 15.81
C GLY A 91 9.44 -2.10 16.80
N TYR A 92 8.39 -2.84 16.93
CA TYR A 92 7.76 -2.97 18.24
C TYR A 92 8.67 -3.90 19.05
N SER A 93 9.61 -3.30 19.77
CA SER A 93 10.45 -4.01 20.74
C SER A 93 9.54 -4.63 21.80
N GLY A 94 9.23 -5.88 21.65
CA GLY A 94 8.44 -6.63 22.62
C GLY A 94 7.60 -7.78 22.04
N ARG A 95 7.47 -7.92 20.75
CA ARG A 95 6.78 -9.06 20.13
C ARG A 95 7.71 -9.84 19.22
N ARG A 96 7.70 -11.16 19.44
CA ARG A 96 8.40 -12.12 18.61
C ARG A 96 8.17 -11.87 17.12
N GLU A 97 9.24 -11.99 16.37
CA GLU A 97 9.35 -11.86 14.94
C GLU A 97 8.04 -12.08 14.15
N GLY A 98 7.52 -11.03 13.61
CA GLY A 98 7.42 -10.93 12.20
C GLY A 98 6.08 -11.14 11.59
N VAL A 99 4.91 -11.23 12.17
CA VAL A 99 3.67 -11.22 11.37
C VAL A 99 2.64 -10.30 12.01
N TYR A 100 2.15 -9.33 11.21
CA TYR A 100 0.98 -8.58 11.61
C TYR A 100 -0.22 -9.52 11.77
N ARG A 101 -0.89 -9.47 12.91
CA ARG A 101 -2.08 -10.30 13.20
C ARG A 101 -3.28 -9.91 12.35
N GLY A 102 -3.26 -8.70 11.80
CA GLY A 102 -4.31 -8.16 10.98
C GLY A 102 -4.02 -6.72 10.55
N ARG A 103 -4.93 -6.14 9.81
CA ARG A 103 -4.78 -4.78 9.27
C ARG A 103 -4.65 -3.71 10.36
N MET A 104 -5.37 -3.85 11.46
CA MET A 104 -5.30 -2.91 12.59
C MET A 104 -3.93 -2.99 13.29
N ASP A 105 -3.38 -4.18 13.42
CA ASP A 105 -2.04 -4.37 13.98
C ASP A 105 -0.97 -3.74 13.08
N ALA A 106 -1.11 -3.89 11.76
CA ALA A 106 -0.25 -3.24 10.78
C ALA A 106 -0.32 -1.70 10.86
N LEU A 107 -1.52 -1.13 10.98
CA LEU A 107 -1.71 0.30 11.17
C LEU A 107 -1.11 0.79 12.49
N ALA A 108 -1.27 0.03 13.57
CA ALA A 108 -0.63 0.34 14.85
C ALA A 108 0.90 0.36 14.75
N GLY A 109 1.46 -0.55 13.95
CA GLY A 109 2.91 -0.61 13.70
C GLY A 109 3.46 0.61 12.95
N VAL A 110 2.63 1.32 12.20
CA VAL A 110 3.00 2.54 11.45
C VAL A 110 2.39 3.81 12.05
N ARG A 111 2.01 3.78 13.31
CA ARG A 111 1.34 4.89 14.01
C ARG A 111 2.07 6.22 13.86
N SER A 112 3.39 6.23 13.97
CA SER A 112 4.18 7.44 13.81
C SER A 112 4.02 8.07 12.42
N TYR A 113 3.92 7.24 11.39
CA TYR A 113 3.63 7.72 10.03
C TYR A 113 2.23 8.31 9.93
N LEU A 114 1.22 7.65 10.51
CA LEU A 114 -0.18 8.10 10.46
C LEU A 114 -0.36 9.50 11.07
N GLN A 115 0.43 9.85 12.09
CA GLN A 115 0.38 11.16 12.73
C GLN A 115 0.86 12.31 11.82
N TYR A 116 1.60 12.02 10.77
CA TYR A 116 2.07 13.02 9.80
C TYR A 116 1.14 13.20 8.60
N ILE A 117 0.06 12.42 8.50
CA ILE A 117 -0.94 12.55 7.44
C ILE A 117 -1.70 13.86 7.64
N ARG A 118 -1.72 14.70 6.60
CA ARG A 118 -2.38 16.01 6.61
C ARG A 118 -3.68 16.04 5.82
N GLN A 119 -3.95 14.99 5.09
CA GLN A 119 -5.14 14.85 4.26
C GLN A 119 -6.37 14.55 5.13
N ASP A 120 -7.53 15.03 4.68
CA ASP A 120 -8.80 14.87 5.42
C ASP A 120 -9.31 13.42 5.41
N TYR A 121 -8.93 12.65 4.38
CA TYR A 121 -9.40 11.29 4.18
C TYR A 121 -8.24 10.32 3.90
N VAL A 122 -8.38 9.10 4.37
CA VAL A 122 -7.44 8.01 4.12
C VAL A 122 -8.17 6.87 3.43
N VAL A 123 -7.62 6.43 2.29
CA VAL A 123 -8.08 5.23 1.59
C VAL A 123 -7.22 4.06 2.00
N LEU A 124 -7.83 3.03 2.55
CA LEU A 124 -7.16 1.79 2.92
C LEU A 124 -7.47 0.72 1.87
N ALA A 125 -6.44 0.11 1.30
CA ALA A 125 -6.59 -0.92 0.28
C ALA A 125 -5.59 -2.06 0.44
N GLY A 126 -5.97 -3.24 -0.04
CA GLY A 126 -5.03 -4.36 -0.22
C GLY A 126 -4.28 -4.20 -1.54
N GLY A 127 -2.99 -4.52 -1.53
CA GLY A 127 -2.15 -4.48 -2.73
C GLY A 127 -2.16 -5.79 -3.54
N ASP A 128 -2.91 -6.77 -3.09
CA ASP A 128 -3.00 -8.13 -3.65
C ASP A 128 -4.17 -8.32 -4.63
N LEU A 129 -4.80 -7.22 -5.07
CA LEU A 129 -5.96 -7.23 -5.94
C LEU A 129 -5.64 -6.69 -7.34
N ALA A 130 -5.80 -7.53 -8.36
CA ALA A 130 -5.73 -7.12 -9.75
C ALA A 130 -7.12 -6.64 -10.21
N VAL A 131 -7.47 -5.41 -9.87
CA VAL A 131 -8.78 -4.83 -10.13
C VAL A 131 -8.66 -3.38 -10.60
N ASN A 132 -9.50 -2.99 -11.55
CA ASN A 132 -9.65 -1.60 -11.96
C ASN A 132 -10.91 -1.01 -11.31
N LEU A 133 -10.71 -0.14 -10.32
CA LEU A 133 -11.78 0.48 -9.55
C LEU A 133 -11.75 2.00 -9.71
N PRO A 134 -12.84 2.63 -10.14
CA PRO A 134 -12.97 4.07 -10.02
C PRO A 134 -13.17 4.44 -8.54
N LEU A 135 -12.10 4.84 -7.88
CA LEU A 135 -12.15 5.31 -6.49
C LEU A 135 -12.77 6.72 -6.45
N LYS A 136 -14.07 6.80 -6.68
CA LYS A 136 -14.82 8.05 -6.49
C LYS A 136 -15.23 8.14 -5.03
N ILE A 137 -14.79 9.22 -4.37
CA ILE A 137 -15.29 9.51 -3.03
C ILE A 137 -16.69 10.06 -3.15
N GLY A 138 -17.67 9.20 -2.88
CA GLY A 138 -19.00 9.64 -2.55
C GLY A 138 -19.01 10.12 -1.12
N ARG A 139 -19.54 11.31 -0.84
CA ARG A 139 -19.89 11.67 0.54
C ARG A 139 -20.96 10.68 1.01
N ALA A 140 -20.59 9.75 1.86
CA ALA A 140 -21.56 9.07 2.68
C ALA A 140 -22.10 10.12 3.66
N SER A 141 -23.24 10.72 3.36
CA SER A 141 -23.98 11.45 4.34
C SER A 141 -24.62 10.41 5.27
N CYS A 142 -23.98 10.16 6.42
CA CYS A 142 -24.74 9.61 7.54
C CYS A 142 -25.80 10.65 7.90
N ARG A 143 -27.01 10.48 7.41
CA ARG A 143 -28.17 11.11 8.03
C ARG A 143 -28.53 10.22 9.21
N GLU A 144 -28.38 10.76 10.40
CA GLU A 144 -29.04 10.26 11.59
C GLU A 144 -30.56 10.24 11.37
#